data_4402444bcf01dcce7388f1475323e637
#
_entry.id   4402444bcf01dcce7388f1475323e637
#
_cell.length_a   1.000
_cell.length_b   1.000
_cell.length_c   1.000
_cell.angle_alpha   90.00
_cell.angle_beta   90.00
_cell.angle_gamma   90.00
#
_symmetry.space_group_name_H-M   'P 1'
#
loop_
_entity.id
_entity.type
_entity.pdbx_description
1 polymer ?
#
loop_
_entity_poly.entity_id
_entity_poly.type
_entity_poly.pdbx_seq_one_letter_code
_entity_poly.pdbx_strand_id
1 'polypeptide(L)' 'DAGDKFGYLQANIEIALDHPEVGAQLKTYLQSLVMEWKK' A
#
# COMPACT_ATOMS: atom_id res chain seq x y z
N ASP A 1 -9.47 -15.90 -4.29
CA ASP A 1 -8.69 -16.85 -5.04
C ASP A 1 -7.33 -17.10 -4.40
N ALA A 2 -7.10 -18.32 -4.03
CA ALA A 2 -5.87 -18.68 -3.33
C ALA A 2 -4.64 -18.48 -4.20
N GLY A 3 -4.81 -18.49 -5.51
CA GLY A 3 -3.69 -18.40 -6.42
C GLY A 3 -3.16 -17.00 -6.68
N ASP A 4 -3.85 -15.97 -6.19
CA ASP A 4 -3.45 -14.61 -6.52
C ASP A 4 -3.50 -13.68 -5.32
N LYS A 5 -2.87 -14.13 -4.24
CA LYS A 5 -2.85 -13.33 -3.01
C LYS A 5 -2.13 -12.01 -3.20
N PHE A 6 -1.05 -12.03 -3.93
CA PHE A 6 -0.27 -10.81 -4.14
C PHE A 6 -1.07 -9.79 -4.93
N GLY A 7 -1.74 -10.23 -6.00
CA GLY A 7 -2.57 -9.33 -6.79
C GLY A 7 -3.67 -8.69 -5.97
N TYR A 8 -4.26 -9.47 -5.07
CA TYR A 8 -5.28 -8.96 -4.17
C TYR A 8 -4.73 -7.84 -3.28
N LEU A 9 -3.59 -8.08 -2.66
CA LEU A 9 -2.97 -7.08 -1.80
C LEU A 9 -2.55 -5.84 -2.59
N GLN A 10 -2.03 -6.07 -3.78
CA GLN A 10 -1.61 -4.98 -4.65
C GLN A 10 -2.79 -4.07 -4.99
N ALA A 11 -3.92 -4.67 -5.35
CA ALA A 11 -5.11 -3.91 -5.68
C ALA A 11 -5.60 -3.13 -4.47
N ASN A 12 -5.56 -3.74 -3.29
CA ASN A 12 -5.98 -3.05 -2.07
C ASN A 12 -5.14 -1.81 -1.81
N ILE A 13 -3.84 -1.92 -1.99
CA ILE A 13 -2.95 -0.79 -1.77
C ILE A 13 -3.24 0.32 -2.78
N GLU A 14 -3.44 -0.05 -4.04
CA GLU A 14 -3.69 0.95 -5.07
C GLU A 14 -5.00 1.68 -4.84
N ILE A 15 -6.04 0.95 -4.45
CA ILE A 15 -7.34 1.56 -4.17
C ILE A 15 -7.22 2.49 -2.96
N ALA A 16 -6.52 2.04 -1.93
CA ALA A 16 -6.37 2.84 -0.73
C ALA A 16 -5.59 4.13 -0.98
N LEU A 17 -4.57 4.07 -1.84
CA LEU A 17 -3.80 5.26 -2.19
C LEU A 17 -4.65 6.29 -2.91
N ASP A 18 -5.66 5.83 -3.63
CA ASP A 18 -6.57 6.72 -4.35
C ASP A 18 -7.66 7.31 -3.46
N HIS A 19 -7.77 6.83 -2.24
CA HIS A 19 -8.82 7.27 -1.34
C HIS A 19 -8.62 8.73 -0.97
N PRO A 20 -9.67 9.57 -1.06
CA PRO A 20 -9.52 11.01 -0.82
C PRO A 20 -9.14 11.37 0.61
N GLU A 21 -9.46 10.50 1.57
CA GLU A 21 -9.18 10.82 2.98
C GLU A 21 -7.91 10.20 3.50
N VAL A 22 -7.63 8.96 3.10
CA VAL A 22 -6.50 8.24 3.69
C VAL A 22 -5.36 8.03 2.71
N GLY A 23 -5.54 8.39 1.45
CA GLY A 23 -4.51 8.14 0.45
C GLY A 23 -3.18 8.79 0.77
N ALA A 24 -3.21 10.07 1.13
CA ALA A 24 -1.98 10.79 1.47
C ALA A 24 -1.34 10.24 2.72
N GLN A 25 -2.14 9.91 3.71
CA GLN A 25 -1.65 9.34 4.96
C GLN A 25 -1.00 7.98 4.70
N LEU A 26 -1.64 7.16 3.88
CA LEU A 26 -1.09 5.85 3.55
C LEU A 26 0.23 6.00 2.78
N LYS A 27 0.28 6.95 1.88
CA LYS A 27 1.50 7.17 1.10
C LYS A 27 2.67 7.50 2.01
N THR A 28 2.44 8.38 2.97
CA THR A 28 3.49 8.74 3.94
C THR A 28 3.92 7.53 4.74
N TYR A 29 2.96 6.72 5.17
CA TYR A 29 3.26 5.51 5.93
C TYR A 29 4.10 4.54 5.11
N LEU A 30 3.72 4.33 3.85
CA LEU A 30 4.46 3.42 2.99
C LEU A 30 5.88 3.90 2.76
N GLN A 31 6.07 5.21 2.64
CA GLN A 31 7.42 5.76 2.49
C GLN A 31 8.28 5.45 3.70
N SER A 32 7.70 5.53 4.89
CA SER A 32 8.45 5.20 6.10
C SER A 32 8.81 3.72 6.16
N LEU A 33 7.92 2.85 5.67
CA LEU A 33 8.22 1.42 5.61
C LEU A 33 9.40 1.15 4.67
N VAL A 34 9.41 1.81 3.52
CA VAL A 34 10.49 1.64 2.57
C VAL A 34 11.82 2.08 3.17
N MET A 35 11.80 3.16 3.93
CA MET A 35 13.01 3.63 4.61
C MET A 35 13.53 2.60 5.59
N GLU A 36 12.62 1.92 6.30
CA GLU A 36 13.01 0.86 7.22
C GLU A 36 13.69 -0.29 6.48
N TRP A 37 13.16 -0.63 5.32
CA TRP A 37 13.74 -1.74 4.54
C TRP A 37 15.15 -1.44 4.09
N LYS A 38 15.46 -0.19 3.85
CA LYS A 38 16.75 0.19 3.27
C LYS A 38 17.85 0.34 4.32
N LYS A 39 17.51 0.16 5.56
CA LYS A 39 18.52 0.19 6.60
C LYS A 39 19.39 -1.07 6.52
#